data_71a4d3c02360d1205f694f80475c3877
#
_entry.id   71a4d3c02360d1205f694f80475c3877
#
_cell.length_a   1.000
_cell.length_b   1.000
_cell.length_c   1.000
_cell.angle_alpha   90.00
_cell.angle_beta   90.00
_cell.angle_gamma   90.00
#
_symmetry.space_group_name_H-M   'P 1'
#
loop_
_entity.id
_entity.type
_entity.pdbx_description
1 polymer ?
#
loop_
_entity_poly.entity_id
_entity_poly.type
_entity_poly.pdbx_seq_one_letter_code
_entity_poly.pdbx_strand_id
1 'polypeptide(L)'
;MTFSLNTIILEPLSKEKPKNAVILCHGYGGDGKDISILASYWRAHLPDTIIICPDAPEKCAASPTGFQWFDLMDQTPEQILSKSFVAENKLNKLIDEVKEKYNLKANEIIIGGFSQGCMITLQTGIKRKDTVNSIVGYSGRIISTEHLSKNIISRPNIILMHGDLDQVVPIAVSYTHLRAHETV
;
A
#
# COMPACT_ATOMS: atom_id res chain seq x y z
N MET A 1 -13.45 -15.57 -9.32
CA MET A 1 -13.32 -14.11 -9.60
C MET A 1 -11.82 -13.80 -9.63
N THR A 2 -11.30 -13.27 -10.72
CA THR A 2 -9.91 -12.82 -10.86
C THR A 2 -9.84 -11.36 -10.41
N PHE A 3 -8.76 -10.97 -9.75
CA PHE A 3 -8.52 -9.57 -9.36
C PHE A 3 -8.21 -8.69 -10.58
N SER A 4 -8.48 -7.41 -10.47
CA SER A 4 -8.20 -6.41 -11.52
C SER A 4 -6.72 -6.09 -11.69
N LEU A 5 -5.89 -6.41 -10.71
CA LEU A 5 -4.43 -6.42 -10.78
C LEU A 5 -3.93 -7.87 -10.76
N ASN A 6 -2.81 -8.15 -11.42
CA ASN A 6 -2.12 -9.42 -11.24
C ASN A 6 -1.62 -9.51 -9.79
N THR A 7 -1.78 -10.66 -9.15
CA THR A 7 -1.49 -10.80 -7.71
C THR A 7 -0.80 -12.12 -7.39
N ILE A 8 0.15 -12.08 -6.49
CA ILE A 8 0.62 -13.26 -5.77
C ILE A 8 -0.23 -13.39 -4.50
N ILE A 9 -0.77 -14.58 -4.27
CA ILE A 9 -1.64 -14.86 -3.12
C ILE A 9 -1.00 -15.89 -2.22
N LEU A 10 -0.88 -15.59 -0.94
CA LEU A 10 -0.49 -16.52 0.09
C LEU A 10 -1.74 -16.90 0.90
N GLU A 11 -2.24 -18.09 0.67
CA GLU A 11 -3.41 -18.62 1.36
C GLU A 11 -3.16 -18.78 2.86
N PRO A 12 -4.20 -18.71 3.72
CA PRO A 12 -4.08 -18.92 5.15
C PRO A 12 -3.40 -20.25 5.50
N LEU A 13 -2.52 -20.25 6.51
CA LEU A 13 -1.89 -21.49 7.00
C LEU A 13 -2.89 -22.43 7.69
N SER A 14 -3.93 -21.86 8.29
CA SER A 14 -5.02 -22.64 8.88
C SER A 14 -5.80 -23.49 7.87
N LYS A 15 -5.68 -23.15 6.58
CA LYS A 15 -6.49 -23.74 5.48
C LYS A 15 -8.00 -23.47 5.61
N GLU A 16 -8.37 -22.63 6.55
CA GLU A 16 -9.74 -22.19 6.77
C GLU A 16 -10.04 -20.92 5.95
N LYS A 17 -11.31 -20.52 5.92
CA LYS A 17 -11.71 -19.26 5.33
C LYS A 17 -10.97 -18.11 6.03
N PRO A 18 -10.34 -17.16 5.31
CA PRO A 18 -9.61 -16.07 5.91
C PRO A 18 -10.51 -15.22 6.81
N LYS A 19 -10.03 -14.87 7.99
CA LYS A 19 -10.67 -13.93 8.93
C LYS A 19 -10.22 -12.49 8.66
N ASN A 20 -9.05 -12.33 8.05
CA ASN A 20 -8.43 -11.04 7.75
C ASN A 20 -7.71 -11.11 6.41
N ALA A 21 -7.43 -9.94 5.84
CA ALA A 21 -6.56 -9.82 4.68
C ALA A 21 -5.45 -8.79 4.91
N VAL A 22 -4.29 -9.06 4.32
CA VAL A 22 -3.21 -8.08 4.14
C VAL A 22 -3.02 -7.87 2.65
N ILE A 23 -3.09 -6.62 2.19
CA ILE A 23 -2.70 -6.23 0.83
C ILE A 23 -1.35 -5.52 0.95
N LEU A 24 -0.30 -6.10 0.36
CA LEU A 24 1.07 -5.61 0.51
C LEU A 24 1.63 -5.15 -0.84
N CYS A 25 1.90 -3.86 -0.97
CA CYS A 25 2.32 -3.17 -2.19
C CYS A 25 3.83 -3.04 -2.27
N HIS A 26 4.42 -3.44 -3.39
CA HIS A 26 5.87 -3.36 -3.65
C HIS A 26 6.33 -1.92 -3.94
N GLY A 27 7.65 -1.70 -3.89
CA GLY A 27 8.30 -0.44 -4.25
C GLY A 27 8.48 -0.25 -5.75
N TYR A 28 9.00 0.92 -6.15
CA TYR A 28 9.31 1.27 -7.53
C TYR A 28 10.25 0.24 -8.17
N GLY A 29 9.87 -0.30 -9.32
CA GLY A 29 10.66 -1.29 -10.06
C GLY A 29 10.62 -2.73 -9.53
N GLY A 30 9.86 -2.99 -8.45
CA GLY A 30 9.57 -4.32 -7.93
C GLY A 30 8.32 -4.95 -8.54
N ASP A 31 7.88 -6.06 -7.98
CA ASP A 31 6.64 -6.75 -8.33
C ASP A 31 5.99 -7.44 -7.12
N GLY A 32 4.84 -8.05 -7.33
CA GLY A 32 4.12 -8.78 -6.27
C GLY A 32 4.89 -10.00 -5.76
N LYS A 33 5.73 -10.62 -6.59
CA LYS A 33 6.56 -11.77 -6.20
C LYS A 33 7.67 -11.33 -5.25
N ASP A 34 8.33 -10.22 -5.53
CA ASP A 34 9.39 -9.69 -4.68
C ASP A 34 8.87 -9.38 -3.27
N ILE A 35 7.77 -8.64 -3.18
CA ILE A 35 7.22 -8.27 -1.87
C ILE A 35 6.59 -9.46 -1.15
N SER A 36 6.18 -10.52 -1.85
CA SER A 36 5.63 -11.73 -1.26
C SER A 36 6.66 -12.51 -0.43
N ILE A 37 7.95 -12.32 -0.69
CA ILE A 37 9.03 -12.90 0.11
C ILE A 37 8.95 -12.35 1.55
N LEU A 38 8.79 -11.04 1.72
CA LEU A 38 8.57 -10.43 3.03
C LEU A 38 7.29 -10.95 3.68
N ALA A 39 6.20 -11.03 2.92
CA ALA A 39 4.92 -11.52 3.38
C ALA A 39 4.98 -12.97 3.89
N SER A 40 5.85 -13.80 3.32
CA SER A 40 6.00 -15.20 3.73
C SER A 40 6.49 -15.35 5.17
N TYR A 41 7.31 -14.42 5.67
CA TYR A 41 7.75 -14.41 7.07
C TYR A 41 6.61 -14.07 8.04
N TRP A 42 5.67 -13.21 7.62
CA TRP A 42 4.53 -12.85 8.47
C TRP A 42 3.50 -13.96 8.59
N ARG A 43 3.39 -14.77 7.57
CA ARG A 43 2.37 -15.82 7.46
C ARG A 43 2.34 -16.77 8.66
N ALA A 44 3.52 -17.07 9.25
CA ALA A 44 3.61 -17.92 10.44
C ALA A 44 2.94 -17.29 11.68
N HIS A 45 2.90 -15.97 11.75
CA HIS A 45 2.29 -15.21 12.84
C HIS A 45 0.84 -14.81 12.55
N LEU A 46 0.37 -15.01 11.32
CA LEU A 46 -0.95 -14.62 10.84
C LEU A 46 -1.67 -15.82 10.17
N PRO A 47 -1.89 -16.93 10.90
CA PRO A 47 -2.32 -18.21 10.31
C PRO A 47 -3.69 -18.17 9.62
N ASP A 48 -4.59 -17.27 10.05
CA ASP A 48 -5.95 -17.11 9.50
C ASP A 48 -6.05 -15.95 8.47
N THR A 49 -4.92 -15.39 8.03
CA THR A 49 -4.88 -14.22 7.17
C THR A 49 -4.50 -14.60 5.75
N ILE A 50 -5.26 -14.10 4.79
CA ILE A 50 -4.85 -14.13 3.38
C ILE A 50 -3.96 -12.93 3.08
N ILE A 51 -2.82 -13.18 2.40
CA ILE A 51 -1.92 -12.09 2.02
C ILE A 51 -1.92 -11.96 0.50
N ILE A 52 -2.13 -10.77 -0.01
CA ILE A 52 -2.28 -10.44 -1.42
C ILE A 52 -1.22 -9.42 -1.78
N CYS A 53 -0.35 -9.78 -2.71
CA CYS A 53 0.74 -8.95 -3.18
C CYS A 53 0.51 -8.62 -4.66
N PRO A 54 -0.09 -7.47 -4.98
CA PRO A 54 -0.36 -7.08 -6.36
C PRO A 54 0.90 -6.60 -7.08
N ASP A 55 0.94 -6.81 -8.41
CA ASP A 55 1.76 -5.99 -9.29
C ASP A 55 1.11 -4.61 -9.42
N ALA A 56 1.92 -3.56 -9.44
CA ALA A 56 1.45 -2.23 -9.74
C ALA A 56 0.94 -2.12 -11.20
N PRO A 57 0.08 -1.12 -11.51
CA PRO A 57 -0.63 -1.09 -12.80
C PRO A 57 0.24 -0.81 -14.01
N GLU A 58 1.43 -0.23 -13.84
CA GLU A 58 2.29 0.21 -14.94
C GLU A 58 3.61 -0.55 -14.96
N LYS A 59 4.14 -0.81 -16.16
CA LYS A 59 5.51 -1.28 -16.30
C LYS A 59 6.49 -0.18 -15.91
N CYS A 60 7.54 -0.53 -15.19
CA CYS A 60 8.56 0.42 -14.77
C CYS A 60 9.63 0.60 -15.85
N ALA A 61 9.83 1.83 -16.31
CA ALA A 61 10.87 2.12 -17.32
C ALA A 61 12.30 1.87 -16.79
N ALA A 62 12.51 2.00 -15.49
CA ALA A 62 13.81 1.78 -14.85
C ALA A 62 14.09 0.31 -14.49
N SER A 63 13.15 -0.61 -14.75
CA SER A 63 13.28 -2.04 -14.42
C SER A 63 12.73 -2.90 -15.56
N PRO A 64 13.52 -3.82 -16.15
CA PRO A 64 13.07 -4.62 -17.30
C PRO A 64 11.84 -5.50 -17.02
N THR A 65 11.69 -5.96 -15.79
CA THR A 65 10.64 -6.88 -15.38
C THR A 65 9.67 -6.29 -14.36
N GLY A 66 10.03 -5.18 -13.72
CA GLY A 66 9.29 -4.60 -12.61
C GLY A 66 8.15 -3.68 -13.03
N PHE A 67 7.42 -3.23 -12.01
CA PHE A 67 6.25 -2.38 -12.14
C PHE A 67 6.41 -1.12 -11.29
N GLN A 68 5.55 -0.14 -11.56
CA GLN A 68 5.46 1.11 -10.83
C GLN A 68 4.00 1.47 -10.56
N TRP A 69 3.73 2.07 -9.41
CA TRP A 69 2.40 2.59 -9.11
C TRP A 69 2.12 3.85 -9.91
N PHE A 70 3.15 4.66 -10.09
CA PHE A 70 3.16 5.86 -10.94
C PHE A 70 4.61 6.20 -11.28
N ASP A 71 4.80 6.93 -12.37
CA ASP A 71 6.13 7.35 -12.81
C ASP A 71 6.72 8.39 -11.86
N LEU A 72 8.00 8.20 -11.48
CA LEU A 72 8.79 9.11 -10.63
C LEU A 72 9.90 9.84 -11.39
N MET A 73 10.19 9.43 -12.63
CA MET A 73 11.31 9.98 -13.39
C MET A 73 10.93 11.33 -14.01
N ASP A 74 11.80 12.31 -13.79
CA ASP A 74 11.68 13.66 -14.39
C ASP A 74 10.31 14.34 -14.17
N GLN A 75 9.66 14.07 -13.01
CA GLN A 75 8.33 14.57 -12.68
C GLN A 75 8.36 15.69 -11.65
N THR A 76 7.51 16.69 -11.84
CA THR A 76 7.23 17.66 -10.77
C THR A 76 6.34 17.01 -9.68
N PRO A 77 6.31 17.57 -8.44
CA PRO A 77 5.41 17.07 -7.38
C PRO A 77 3.94 16.99 -7.81
N GLU A 78 3.47 17.96 -8.60
CA GLU A 78 2.09 18.01 -9.11
C GLU A 78 1.82 16.92 -10.14
N GLN A 79 2.79 16.61 -10.99
CA GLN A 79 2.70 15.51 -11.96
C GLN A 79 2.68 14.16 -11.26
N ILE A 80 3.54 13.96 -10.23
CA ILE A 80 3.54 12.76 -9.40
C ILE A 80 2.17 12.57 -8.74
N LEU A 81 1.62 13.62 -8.14
CA LEU A 81 0.29 13.59 -7.52
C LEU A 81 -0.79 13.22 -8.55
N SER A 82 -0.80 13.87 -9.70
CA SER A 82 -1.77 13.61 -10.77
C SER A 82 -1.72 12.15 -11.26
N LYS A 83 -0.52 11.62 -11.52
CA LYS A 83 -0.32 10.24 -11.95
C LYS A 83 -0.71 9.22 -10.88
N SER A 84 -0.53 9.56 -9.61
CA SER A 84 -0.87 8.66 -8.50
C SER A 84 -2.38 8.38 -8.37
N PHE A 85 -3.27 9.21 -8.91
CA PHE A 85 -4.71 8.98 -8.85
C PHE A 85 -5.17 7.74 -9.62
N VAL A 86 -4.49 7.40 -10.71
CA VAL A 86 -4.77 6.17 -11.46
C VAL A 86 -4.46 4.94 -10.59
N ALA A 87 -3.29 4.94 -9.95
CA ALA A 87 -2.90 3.87 -9.04
C ALA A 87 -3.80 3.78 -7.80
N GLU A 88 -4.18 4.92 -7.23
CA GLU A 88 -5.14 5.00 -6.13
C GLU A 88 -6.46 4.32 -6.48
N ASN A 89 -7.02 4.62 -7.65
CA ASN A 89 -8.26 3.99 -8.12
C ASN A 89 -8.10 2.47 -8.32
N LYS A 90 -6.96 2.02 -8.83
CA LYS A 90 -6.66 0.59 -9.00
C LYS A 90 -6.53 -0.13 -7.65
N LEU A 91 -5.84 0.47 -6.69
CA LEU A 91 -5.71 -0.10 -5.34
C LEU A 91 -7.06 -0.10 -4.60
N ASN A 92 -7.85 0.97 -4.70
CA ASN A 92 -9.20 1.01 -4.16
C ASN A 92 -10.07 -0.12 -4.69
N LYS A 93 -10.04 -0.33 -6.01
CA LYS A 93 -10.79 -1.42 -6.65
C LYS A 93 -10.32 -2.79 -6.14
N LEU A 94 -9.01 -3.01 -6.02
CA LEU A 94 -8.48 -4.27 -5.47
C LEU A 94 -8.95 -4.51 -4.03
N ILE A 95 -8.95 -3.48 -3.18
CA ILE A 95 -9.46 -3.59 -1.80
C ILE A 95 -10.92 -4.03 -1.80
N ASP A 96 -11.76 -3.44 -2.67
CA ASP A 96 -13.17 -3.81 -2.76
C ASP A 96 -13.37 -5.22 -3.30
N GLU A 97 -12.59 -5.65 -4.29
CA GLU A 97 -12.57 -7.02 -4.81
C GLU A 97 -12.18 -8.05 -3.73
N VAL A 98 -11.22 -7.70 -2.86
CA VAL A 98 -10.80 -8.55 -1.74
C VAL A 98 -11.92 -8.67 -0.71
N LYS A 99 -12.57 -7.56 -0.35
CA LYS A 99 -13.73 -7.55 0.54
C LYS A 99 -14.83 -8.48 0.03
N GLU A 100 -15.18 -8.33 -1.23
CA GLU A 100 -16.25 -9.12 -1.86
C GLU A 100 -15.87 -10.61 -1.94
N LYS A 101 -14.69 -10.92 -2.48
CA LYS A 101 -14.25 -12.31 -2.72
C LYS A 101 -14.18 -13.14 -1.45
N TYR A 102 -13.69 -12.54 -0.36
CA TYR A 102 -13.49 -13.25 0.92
C TYR A 102 -14.59 -12.94 1.94
N ASN A 103 -15.56 -12.10 1.59
CA ASN A 103 -16.63 -11.63 2.47
C ASN A 103 -16.07 -11.02 3.75
N LEU A 104 -15.11 -10.09 3.59
CA LEU A 104 -14.47 -9.34 4.68
C LEU A 104 -15.04 -7.92 4.76
N LYS A 105 -14.99 -7.36 5.97
CA LYS A 105 -15.24 -5.94 6.19
C LYS A 105 -13.94 -5.14 6.00
N ALA A 106 -14.04 -3.85 5.76
CA ALA A 106 -12.86 -3.00 5.60
C ALA A 106 -11.94 -3.03 6.84
N ASN A 107 -12.50 -3.03 8.04
CA ASN A 107 -11.76 -3.11 9.29
C ASN A 107 -11.14 -4.50 9.58
N GLU A 108 -11.29 -5.46 8.70
CA GLU A 108 -10.62 -6.77 8.69
C GLU A 108 -9.49 -6.81 7.66
N ILE A 109 -9.20 -5.67 7.00
CA ILE A 109 -8.15 -5.54 5.98
C ILE A 109 -7.07 -4.57 6.44
N ILE A 110 -5.83 -5.03 6.36
CA ILE A 110 -4.62 -4.21 6.52
C ILE A 110 -4.09 -3.94 5.13
N ILE A 111 -3.73 -2.71 4.86
CA ILE A 111 -2.99 -2.36 3.64
C ILE A 111 -1.59 -1.90 4.04
N GLY A 112 -0.60 -2.32 3.30
CA GLY A 112 0.79 -1.95 3.59
C GLY A 112 1.62 -1.84 2.34
N GLY A 113 2.81 -1.28 2.47
CA GLY A 113 3.70 -1.17 1.33
C GLY A 113 5.10 -0.69 1.67
N PHE A 114 6.00 -0.95 0.76
CA PHE A 114 7.39 -0.53 0.80
C PHE A 114 7.62 0.61 -0.19
N SER A 115 8.32 1.67 0.23
CA SER A 115 8.73 2.79 -0.61
C SER A 115 7.53 3.39 -1.38
N GLN A 116 7.49 3.30 -2.70
CA GLN A 116 6.35 3.76 -3.50
C GLN A 116 5.03 3.06 -3.14
N GLY A 117 5.08 1.77 -2.76
CA GLY A 117 3.92 1.05 -2.23
C GLY A 117 3.38 1.66 -0.93
N CYS A 118 4.27 2.16 -0.04
CA CYS A 118 3.86 2.91 1.15
C CYS A 118 3.17 4.22 0.76
N MET A 119 3.70 4.95 -0.22
CA MET A 119 3.12 6.21 -0.68
C MET A 119 1.67 6.03 -1.15
N ILE A 120 1.42 5.00 -1.96
CA ILE A 120 0.08 4.77 -2.50
C ILE A 120 -0.89 4.22 -1.46
N THR A 121 -0.44 3.38 -0.51
CA THR A 121 -1.30 2.87 0.56
C THR A 121 -1.72 3.95 1.54
N LEU A 122 -0.83 4.88 1.89
CA LEU A 122 -1.17 6.06 2.69
C LEU A 122 -2.22 6.92 1.99
N GLN A 123 -1.99 7.26 0.71
CA GLN A 123 -2.92 8.09 -0.06
C GLN A 123 -4.30 7.42 -0.20
N THR A 124 -4.33 6.13 -0.48
CA THR A 124 -5.56 5.37 -0.69
C THR A 124 -6.33 5.19 0.61
N GLY A 125 -5.68 4.69 1.67
CA GLY A 125 -6.35 4.23 2.88
C GLY A 125 -7.01 5.36 3.66
N ILE A 126 -6.38 6.53 3.73
CA ILE A 126 -6.90 7.70 4.47
C ILE A 126 -8.12 8.34 3.76
N LYS A 127 -8.23 8.16 2.45
CA LYS A 127 -9.30 8.74 1.61
C LYS A 127 -10.50 7.79 1.42
N ARG A 128 -10.46 6.58 1.97
CA ARG A 128 -11.58 5.64 1.88
C ARG A 128 -12.71 6.01 2.83
N LYS A 129 -13.97 5.80 2.37
CA LYS A 129 -15.15 5.97 3.23
C LYS A 129 -15.28 4.86 4.27
N ASP A 130 -14.94 3.64 3.88
CA ASP A 130 -14.89 2.48 4.76
C ASP A 130 -13.45 2.31 5.29
N THR A 131 -13.28 2.56 6.56
CA THR A 131 -11.98 2.57 7.21
C THR A 131 -11.36 1.17 7.23
N VAL A 132 -10.18 1.01 6.63
CA VAL A 132 -9.36 -0.20 6.77
C VAL A 132 -8.85 -0.34 8.21
N ASN A 133 -8.47 -1.54 8.63
CA ASN A 133 -7.97 -1.77 9.99
C ASN A 133 -6.73 -0.92 10.28
N SER A 134 -5.74 -1.04 9.43
CA SER A 134 -4.45 -0.35 9.62
C SER A 134 -3.75 -0.13 8.28
N ILE A 135 -2.85 0.87 8.26
CA ILE A 135 -1.89 1.09 7.20
C ILE A 135 -0.49 0.84 7.76
N VAL A 136 0.30 0.00 7.10
CA VAL A 136 1.67 -0.33 7.51
C VAL A 136 2.64 0.11 6.42
N GLY A 137 3.42 1.13 6.67
CA GLY A 137 4.33 1.72 5.70
C GLY A 137 5.81 1.51 6.04
N TYR A 138 6.58 1.10 5.05
CA TYR A 138 8.03 0.92 5.14
C TYR A 138 8.74 1.89 4.20
N SER A 139 9.66 2.71 4.72
CA SER A 139 10.56 3.58 3.95
C SER A 139 9.85 4.40 2.85
N GLY A 140 8.67 4.93 3.16
CA GLY A 140 7.89 5.72 2.23
C GLY A 140 7.56 7.12 2.74
N ARG A 141 6.79 7.87 1.95
CA ARG A 141 6.36 9.23 2.29
C ARG A 141 4.96 9.53 1.78
N ILE A 142 4.34 10.56 2.30
CA ILE A 142 3.12 11.14 1.72
C ILE A 142 3.46 11.79 0.37
N ILE A 143 2.62 11.60 -0.64
CA ILE A 143 2.83 12.16 -1.99
C ILE A 143 2.68 13.68 -1.95
N SER A 144 1.60 14.16 -1.34
CA SER A 144 1.35 15.60 -1.12
C SER A 144 0.62 15.78 0.21
N THR A 145 1.27 16.44 1.15
CA THR A 145 0.67 16.74 2.46
C THR A 145 -0.50 17.70 2.33
N GLU A 146 -0.41 18.71 1.46
CA GLU A 146 -1.47 19.66 1.20
C GLU A 146 -2.71 18.99 0.60
N HIS A 147 -2.52 18.13 -0.41
CA HIS A 147 -3.64 17.39 -1.01
C HIS A 147 -4.27 16.44 -0.01
N LEU A 148 -3.46 15.68 0.72
CA LEU A 148 -3.95 14.67 1.64
C LEU A 148 -4.74 15.29 2.80
N SER A 149 -4.23 16.34 3.43
CA SER A 149 -4.90 17.02 4.55
C SER A 149 -6.31 17.52 4.20
N LYS A 150 -6.51 17.97 2.96
CA LYS A 150 -7.83 18.43 2.46
C LYS A 150 -8.78 17.27 2.10
N ASN A 151 -8.30 16.03 2.04
CA ASN A 151 -9.03 14.88 1.54
C ASN A 151 -9.07 13.70 2.52
N ILE A 152 -8.75 13.91 3.80
CA ILE A 152 -8.89 12.89 4.84
C ILE A 152 -10.37 12.58 5.05
N ILE A 153 -10.76 11.33 4.84
CA ILE A 153 -12.13 10.84 5.06
C ILE A 153 -12.18 9.89 6.26
N SER A 154 -11.13 9.06 6.42
CA SER A 154 -11.06 8.08 7.50
C SER A 154 -9.73 8.18 8.25
N ARG A 155 -9.68 7.57 9.45
CA ARG A 155 -8.50 7.59 10.32
C ARG A 155 -8.17 6.17 10.78
N PRO A 156 -7.62 5.32 9.89
CA PRO A 156 -7.11 4.01 10.27
C PRO A 156 -5.90 4.16 11.20
N ASN A 157 -5.56 3.10 11.92
CA ASN A 157 -4.27 3.05 12.60
C ASN A 157 -3.15 3.08 11.57
N ILE A 158 -2.10 3.89 11.81
CA ILE A 158 -0.96 4.00 10.91
C ILE A 158 0.31 3.64 11.65
N ILE A 159 1.07 2.69 11.11
CA ILE A 159 2.38 2.28 11.59
C ILE A 159 3.38 2.58 10.48
N LEU A 160 4.36 3.44 10.77
CA LEU A 160 5.45 3.76 9.85
C LEU A 160 6.76 3.22 10.40
N MET A 161 7.49 2.51 9.58
CA MET A 161 8.82 1.99 9.86
C MET A 161 9.80 2.54 8.84
N HIS A 162 10.91 3.10 9.33
CA HIS A 162 11.89 3.75 8.47
C HIS A 162 13.29 3.51 9.00
N GLY A 163 14.22 3.17 8.10
CA GLY A 163 15.64 3.07 8.45
C GLY A 163 16.23 4.46 8.68
N ASP A 164 16.95 4.62 9.77
CA ASP A 164 17.63 5.89 10.13
C ASP A 164 18.75 6.26 9.15
N LEU A 165 19.30 5.27 8.43
CA LEU A 165 20.34 5.42 7.42
C LEU A 165 19.79 5.36 5.97
N ASP A 166 18.48 5.46 5.76
CA ASP A 166 17.88 5.44 4.43
C ASP A 166 18.32 6.68 3.63
N GLN A 167 19.14 6.44 2.60
CA GLN A 167 19.68 7.49 1.72
C GLN A 167 18.75 7.85 0.56
N VAL A 168 17.73 7.02 0.28
CA VAL A 168 16.79 7.24 -0.81
C VAL A 168 15.59 8.07 -0.34
N VAL A 169 15.04 7.71 0.82
CA VAL A 169 13.98 8.47 1.47
C VAL A 169 14.46 8.81 2.89
N PRO A 170 14.99 10.02 3.12
CA PRO A 170 15.49 10.40 4.44
C PRO A 170 14.41 10.31 5.52
N ILE A 171 14.75 9.77 6.69
CA ILE A 171 13.80 9.58 7.82
C ILE A 171 13.11 10.88 8.25
N ALA A 172 13.75 12.04 8.05
CA ALA A 172 13.16 13.34 8.34
C ALA A 172 11.82 13.58 7.63
N VAL A 173 11.62 12.94 6.47
CA VAL A 173 10.36 12.99 5.72
C VAL A 173 9.23 12.29 6.48
N SER A 174 9.52 11.16 7.16
CA SER A 174 8.52 10.44 7.98
C SER A 174 8.07 11.26 9.19
N TYR A 175 8.95 12.01 9.83
CA TYR A 175 8.59 12.90 10.95
C TYR A 175 7.66 14.04 10.51
N THR A 176 7.83 14.56 9.30
CA THR A 176 6.95 15.61 8.76
C THR A 176 5.52 15.08 8.57
N HIS A 177 5.37 13.78 8.31
CA HIS A 177 4.07 13.14 8.11
C HIS A 177 3.31 12.91 9.41
N LEU A 178 4.00 12.55 10.50
CA LEU A 178 3.37 12.39 11.82
C LEU A 178 2.79 13.72 12.31
N ARG A 179 3.50 14.84 12.13
CA ARG A 179 3.00 16.18 12.51
C ARG A 179 1.78 16.63 11.73
N ALA A 180 1.62 16.22 10.49
CA ALA A 180 0.43 16.54 9.70
C ALA A 180 -0.85 15.86 10.24
N HIS A 181 -0.72 14.81 11.05
CA HIS A 181 -1.83 14.12 11.72
C HIS A 181 -2.15 14.68 13.12
N GLU A 182 -1.23 15.41 13.76
CA GLU A 182 -1.41 15.96 15.11
C GLU A 182 -2.10 17.33 15.11
N THR A 183 -2.19 18.01 13.96
CA THR A 183 -2.67 19.40 13.83
C THR A 183 -4.11 19.54 13.35
N VAL A 184 -4.98 18.55 13.60
CA VAL A 184 -6.44 18.69 13.34
C VAL A 184 -7.24 18.22 14.53
#